data_4a5bbc0183718f73f31919632ad4276b
#
_entry.id   4a5bbc0183718f73f31919632ad4276b
#
_cell.length_a   1.000
_cell.length_b   1.000
_cell.length_c   1.000
_cell.angle_alpha   90.00
_cell.angle_beta   90.00
_cell.angle_gamma   90.00
#
_symmetry.space_group_name_H-M   'P 1'
#
loop_
_entity.id
_entity.type
_entity.pdbx_description
1 polymer ?
#
loop_
_entity_poly.entity_id
_entity_poly.type
_entity_poly.pdbx_seq_one_letter_code
_entity_poly.pdbx_strand_id
1 'polypeptide(L)'
;FLAYTGKVTAEYIFRNPADYTVTATLVFPFGNPPHYGEYIYDQATGRPFDVSDALKYGVTLDGKPIEAAVRHTLKARHTSFSLDEDLPKLADSYICDSFFVPDMPVRVQRYSVTGIDEEYGAATAAFVINADSAKTRVLCEKQTGGARLKKGSQASCWVQNGDTITVYIFGELPKEELIWTLYENGACEKVIEGTVSSEFSEMTFKDYALRGYDENSGILESDWYNAQVELLRLGSEIWGNGLVQIEAGVFSLMRWYEYTITLEPGQTLKNAVTAPLYPAIDADYTPSIYAYTYLLSPAKTWTQFGELDITVNTPYYMTECGIDGFTRTDSGYALTLPGLPEGELTFTLSEAERPQPPKRSILHLMPTELIIVPAAVLVAVAAVFLPARRKRRTKR
;
A
#
# COMPACT_ATOMS: atom_id res chain seq x y z
N PHE A 1 -18.24 -8.80 -14.64
CA PHE A 1 -17.21 -8.58 -13.58
C PHE A 1 -16.24 -9.76 -13.41
N LEU A 2 -15.88 -10.43 -14.52
CA LEU A 2 -14.86 -11.49 -14.50
C LEU A 2 -13.49 -11.01 -13.97
N ALA A 3 -13.19 -9.73 -14.13
CA ALA A 3 -11.93 -9.14 -13.71
C ALA A 3 -11.67 -9.16 -12.19
N TYR A 4 -12.72 -9.16 -11.37
CA TYR A 4 -12.57 -9.22 -9.90
C TYR A 4 -12.29 -10.63 -9.37
N THR A 5 -12.55 -11.66 -10.15
CA THR A 5 -12.42 -13.06 -9.75
C THR A 5 -11.42 -13.83 -10.59
N GLY A 6 -10.43 -13.13 -11.14
CA GLY A 6 -9.35 -13.74 -11.89
C GLY A 6 -8.62 -14.80 -11.07
N LYS A 7 -8.13 -15.83 -11.73
CA LYS A 7 -7.24 -16.82 -11.14
C LYS A 7 -6.02 -17.03 -12.03
N VAL A 8 -4.93 -17.36 -11.42
CA VAL A 8 -3.73 -17.86 -12.09
C VAL A 8 -3.56 -19.34 -11.77
N THR A 9 -3.13 -20.10 -12.76
CA THR A 9 -2.58 -21.44 -12.57
C THR A 9 -1.19 -21.45 -13.18
N ALA A 10 -0.17 -21.64 -12.34
CA ALA A 10 1.21 -21.77 -12.76
C ALA A 10 1.61 -23.24 -12.69
N GLU A 11 2.05 -23.80 -13.80
CA GLU A 11 2.52 -25.17 -13.89
C GLU A 11 4.02 -25.18 -14.15
N TYR A 12 4.76 -25.91 -13.32
CA TYR A 12 6.21 -26.07 -13.41
C TYR A 12 6.56 -27.55 -13.59
N ILE A 13 7.52 -27.82 -14.46
CA ILE A 13 8.13 -29.14 -14.60
C ILE A 13 9.53 -29.06 -14.03
N PHE A 14 9.69 -29.52 -12.79
CA PHE A 14 10.99 -29.58 -12.12
C PHE A 14 11.74 -30.84 -12.49
N ARG A 15 13.02 -30.73 -12.76
CA ARG A 15 13.90 -31.88 -13.02
C ARG A 15 15.14 -31.76 -12.12
N ASN A 16 15.46 -32.85 -11.42
CA ASN A 16 16.74 -32.98 -10.70
C ASN A 16 17.77 -33.64 -11.63
N PRO A 17 18.74 -32.90 -12.18
CA PRO A 17 19.79 -33.46 -13.01
C PRO A 17 20.93 -34.09 -12.20
N ALA A 18 20.96 -33.87 -10.86
CA ALA A 18 22.03 -34.36 -9.98
C ALA A 18 21.87 -35.87 -9.69
N ASP A 19 22.93 -36.47 -9.19
CA ASP A 19 23.02 -37.87 -8.77
C ASP A 19 22.68 -38.08 -7.27
N TYR A 20 22.16 -37.04 -6.63
CA TYR A 20 21.70 -37.03 -5.22
C TYR A 20 20.29 -36.42 -5.13
N THR A 21 19.58 -36.76 -4.02
CA THR A 21 18.25 -36.21 -3.72
C THR A 21 18.34 -34.73 -3.41
N VAL A 22 17.48 -33.93 -4.02
CA VAL A 22 17.36 -32.47 -3.79
C VAL A 22 16.03 -32.19 -3.09
N THR A 23 16.10 -31.49 -1.96
CA THR A 23 14.93 -30.94 -1.27
C THR A 23 14.96 -29.42 -1.37
N ALA A 24 13.86 -28.83 -1.83
CA ALA A 24 13.73 -27.37 -2.00
C ALA A 24 12.42 -26.88 -1.37
N THR A 25 12.51 -25.79 -0.61
CA THR A 25 11.35 -25.03 -0.18
C THR A 25 11.00 -24.00 -1.25
N LEU A 26 9.77 -24.02 -1.68
CA LEU A 26 9.24 -23.16 -2.73
C LEU A 26 8.33 -22.11 -2.11
N VAL A 27 8.40 -20.89 -2.63
CA VAL A 27 7.50 -19.80 -2.30
C VAL A 27 6.80 -19.30 -3.56
N PHE A 28 5.50 -19.09 -3.48
CA PHE A 28 4.68 -18.65 -4.59
C PHE A 28 3.81 -17.47 -4.18
N PRO A 29 4.06 -16.24 -4.69
CA PRO A 29 3.26 -15.07 -4.36
C PRO A 29 1.90 -15.12 -5.07
N PHE A 30 0.83 -14.83 -4.34
CA PHE A 30 -0.51 -14.73 -4.92
C PHE A 30 -1.29 -13.48 -4.52
N GLY A 31 -0.58 -12.47 -4.02
CA GLY A 31 -1.14 -11.17 -3.70
C GLY A 31 -2.01 -11.16 -2.44
N ASN A 32 -2.59 -10.02 -2.15
CA ASN A 32 -3.53 -9.82 -1.06
C ASN A 32 -4.94 -9.58 -1.64
N PRO A 33 -6.01 -9.85 -0.85
CA PRO A 33 -7.34 -9.39 -1.21
C PRO A 33 -7.31 -7.87 -1.39
N PRO A 34 -7.81 -7.35 -2.51
CA PRO A 34 -7.82 -5.91 -2.70
C PRO A 34 -8.86 -5.26 -1.79
N HIS A 35 -8.51 -4.11 -1.22
CA HIS A 35 -9.51 -3.18 -0.71
C HIS A 35 -10.02 -2.35 -1.89
N TYR A 36 -11.08 -2.79 -2.53
CA TYR A 36 -11.70 -2.02 -3.62
C TYR A 36 -12.46 -0.78 -3.12
N GLY A 37 -12.29 -0.41 -1.85
CA GLY A 37 -12.96 0.71 -1.21
C GLY A 37 -14.43 0.46 -0.92
N GLU A 38 -15.06 1.38 -0.19
CA GLU A 38 -16.48 1.32 0.16
C GLU A 38 -17.42 1.47 -1.07
N TYR A 39 -16.87 1.75 -2.25
CA TYR A 39 -17.60 2.13 -3.45
C TYR A 39 -17.75 1.02 -4.49
N ILE A 40 -17.11 -0.13 -4.31
CA ILE A 40 -17.21 -1.23 -5.27
C ILE A 40 -18.11 -2.31 -4.71
N TYR A 41 -19.39 -2.16 -5.01
CA TYR A 41 -20.43 -3.13 -4.72
C TYR A 41 -20.77 -3.90 -5.99
N ASP A 42 -21.07 -5.18 -5.84
CA ASP A 42 -21.80 -5.92 -6.86
C ASP A 42 -23.13 -5.21 -7.13
N GLN A 43 -23.27 -4.63 -8.32
CA GLN A 43 -24.46 -3.86 -8.70
C GLN A 43 -25.74 -4.72 -8.72
N ALA A 44 -25.62 -6.04 -8.90
CA ALA A 44 -26.76 -6.96 -8.90
C ALA A 44 -27.24 -7.30 -7.49
N THR A 45 -26.33 -7.37 -6.50
CA THR A 45 -26.66 -7.79 -5.12
C THR A 45 -26.60 -6.67 -4.12
N GLY A 46 -25.98 -5.53 -4.46
CA GLY A 46 -25.74 -4.42 -3.54
C GLY A 46 -24.81 -4.76 -2.37
N ARG A 47 -24.05 -5.84 -2.48
CA ARG A 47 -23.10 -6.30 -1.46
C ARG A 47 -21.66 -6.02 -1.87
N PRO A 48 -20.75 -5.78 -0.89
CA PRO A 48 -19.33 -5.75 -1.17
C PRO A 48 -18.89 -7.06 -1.85
N PHE A 49 -17.92 -6.97 -2.78
CA PHE A 49 -17.34 -8.18 -3.35
C PHE A 49 -16.70 -9.02 -2.26
N ASP A 50 -17.13 -10.29 -2.17
CA ASP A 50 -16.51 -11.26 -1.28
C ASP A 50 -15.24 -11.79 -1.94
N VAL A 51 -14.09 -11.40 -1.39
CA VAL A 51 -12.77 -11.87 -1.81
C VAL A 51 -12.28 -13.09 -1.02
N SER A 52 -13.14 -13.64 -0.13
CA SER A 52 -12.79 -14.77 0.74
C SER A 52 -12.67 -16.10 -0.01
N ASP A 53 -13.19 -16.19 -1.23
CA ASP A 53 -13.07 -17.38 -2.10
C ASP A 53 -11.61 -17.76 -2.45
N ALA A 54 -10.66 -16.91 -2.10
CA ALA A 54 -9.23 -17.14 -2.30
C ALA A 54 -8.68 -18.40 -1.61
N LEU A 55 -9.35 -18.87 -0.57
CA LEU A 55 -8.93 -20.09 0.19
C LEU A 55 -9.26 -21.42 -0.53
N LYS A 56 -9.94 -21.38 -1.67
CA LYS A 56 -10.30 -22.58 -2.46
C LYS A 56 -9.17 -23.06 -3.38
N TYR A 57 -8.08 -22.38 -3.41
CA TYR A 57 -6.95 -22.67 -4.28
C TYR A 57 -5.84 -23.39 -3.51
N GLY A 58 -4.83 -23.87 -4.21
CA GLY A 58 -3.76 -24.61 -3.54
C GLY A 58 -2.69 -25.14 -4.49
N VAL A 59 -1.88 -26.03 -3.96
CA VAL A 59 -0.71 -26.61 -4.62
C VAL A 59 -0.94 -28.10 -4.89
N THR A 60 -0.51 -28.57 -6.06
CA THR A 60 -0.51 -30.01 -6.41
C THR A 60 0.86 -30.45 -6.89
N LEU A 61 1.24 -31.68 -6.56
CA LEU A 61 2.40 -32.39 -7.11
C LEU A 61 1.90 -33.63 -7.86
N ASP A 62 2.26 -33.76 -9.13
CA ASP A 62 1.76 -34.81 -10.03
C ASP A 62 0.24 -35.00 -9.96
N GLY A 63 -0.48 -33.87 -9.89
CA GLY A 63 -1.94 -33.81 -9.79
C GLY A 63 -2.52 -34.15 -8.41
N LYS A 64 -1.71 -34.44 -7.39
CA LYS A 64 -2.16 -34.70 -6.01
C LYS A 64 -2.06 -33.44 -5.18
N PRO A 65 -3.11 -33.01 -4.47
CA PRO A 65 -3.02 -31.89 -3.53
C PRO A 65 -1.98 -32.14 -2.44
N ILE A 66 -1.24 -31.10 -2.12
CA ILE A 66 -0.32 -31.07 -0.97
C ILE A 66 -0.67 -29.91 -0.05
N GLU A 67 -0.26 -30.01 1.21
CA GLU A 67 -0.37 -28.92 2.16
C GLU A 67 0.67 -27.85 1.83
N ALA A 68 0.23 -26.60 1.82
CA ALA A 68 1.09 -25.43 1.66
C ALA A 68 0.72 -24.43 2.76
N ALA A 69 1.72 -23.94 3.47
CA ALA A 69 1.53 -22.87 4.45
C ALA A 69 1.21 -21.56 3.71
N VAL A 70 0.33 -20.74 4.30
CA VAL A 70 0.10 -19.39 3.81
C VAL A 70 0.93 -18.42 4.63
N ARG A 71 1.88 -17.77 3.98
CA ARG A 71 2.81 -16.80 4.56
C ARG A 71 2.40 -15.38 4.16
N HIS A 72 2.83 -14.40 4.95
CA HIS A 72 2.45 -13.02 4.76
C HIS A 72 3.66 -12.09 4.84
N THR A 73 3.75 -11.13 3.90
CA THR A 73 4.75 -10.06 3.93
C THR A 73 4.10 -8.73 3.65
N LEU A 74 4.71 -7.62 4.07
CA LEU A 74 4.21 -6.28 3.75
C LEU A 74 4.25 -6.05 2.22
N LYS A 75 3.14 -5.55 1.64
CA LYS A 75 2.99 -5.33 0.19
C LYS A 75 3.78 -4.12 -0.35
N ALA A 76 4.26 -3.23 0.48
CA ALA A 76 4.64 -1.85 0.14
C ALA A 76 5.56 -1.66 -1.10
N ARG A 77 6.25 -2.68 -1.60
CA ARG A 77 7.16 -2.57 -2.77
C ARG A 77 7.19 -3.79 -3.69
N HIS A 78 6.15 -4.61 -3.74
CA HIS A 78 6.18 -5.82 -4.56
C HIS A 78 5.98 -5.50 -6.06
N THR A 79 6.96 -4.87 -6.66
CA THR A 79 7.10 -4.77 -8.12
C THR A 79 8.06 -5.83 -8.68
N SER A 80 8.89 -6.43 -7.81
CA SER A 80 9.82 -7.52 -8.14
C SER A 80 10.21 -8.25 -6.86
N PHE A 81 10.54 -9.53 -6.95
CA PHE A 81 11.06 -10.34 -5.84
C PHE A 81 12.59 -10.22 -5.79
N SER A 82 13.13 -9.97 -4.60
CA SER A 82 14.57 -10.02 -4.33
C SER A 82 14.86 -11.15 -3.35
N LEU A 83 15.69 -12.11 -3.77
CA LEU A 83 16.07 -13.26 -2.95
C LEU A 83 16.64 -12.83 -1.60
N ASP A 84 17.52 -11.85 -1.61
CA ASP A 84 18.24 -11.39 -0.42
C ASP A 84 17.36 -10.54 0.51
N GLU A 85 16.35 -9.88 -0.02
CA GLU A 85 15.48 -8.98 0.74
C GLU A 85 14.17 -9.64 1.18
N ASP A 86 13.55 -10.45 0.31
CA ASP A 86 12.19 -10.96 0.55
C ASP A 86 12.19 -12.36 1.18
N LEU A 87 13.15 -13.23 0.85
CA LEU A 87 13.22 -14.56 1.45
C LEU A 87 13.43 -14.51 2.97
N PRO A 88 14.28 -13.65 3.56
CA PRO A 88 14.41 -13.54 5.00
C PRO A 88 13.13 -13.12 5.73
N LYS A 89 12.21 -12.39 5.04
CA LYS A 89 10.91 -11.98 5.61
C LYS A 89 9.96 -13.16 5.80
N LEU A 90 10.17 -14.27 5.10
CA LEU A 90 9.41 -15.52 5.19
C LEU A 90 10.02 -16.51 6.21
N ALA A 91 10.98 -16.10 7.02
CA ALA A 91 11.53 -16.92 8.09
C ALA A 91 10.49 -17.14 9.20
N ASP A 92 10.55 -18.33 9.86
CA ASP A 92 9.66 -18.65 10.98
C ASP A 92 10.05 -17.94 12.30
N SER A 93 10.88 -16.92 12.21
CA SER A 93 11.40 -16.15 13.32
C SER A 93 11.25 -14.66 13.06
N TYR A 94 11.37 -13.86 14.11
CA TYR A 94 11.45 -12.43 13.97
C TYR A 94 12.67 -12.02 13.16
N ILE A 95 12.45 -11.13 12.20
CA ILE A 95 13.55 -10.58 11.38
C ILE A 95 14.57 -9.87 12.27
N CYS A 96 15.84 -10.10 11.98
CA CYS A 96 16.93 -9.40 12.66
C CYS A 96 17.12 -8.02 12.00
N ASP A 97 16.50 -6.99 12.58
CA ASP A 97 16.70 -5.59 12.18
C ASP A 97 17.79 -4.95 13.05
N SER A 98 18.54 -4.01 12.48
CA SER A 98 19.63 -3.32 13.19
C SER A 98 19.14 -2.31 14.24
N PHE A 99 17.89 -1.86 14.13
CA PHE A 99 17.29 -0.90 15.04
C PHE A 99 16.11 -1.50 15.81
N PHE A 100 15.13 -2.07 15.11
CA PHE A 100 13.91 -2.59 15.69
C PHE A 100 14.11 -4.02 16.23
N VAL A 101 14.59 -4.12 17.46
CA VAL A 101 14.79 -5.40 18.14
C VAL A 101 13.66 -5.66 19.16
N PRO A 102 13.23 -6.92 19.39
CA PRO A 102 12.05 -7.24 20.20
C PRO A 102 12.03 -6.61 21.59
N ASP A 103 13.15 -6.61 22.29
CA ASP A 103 13.27 -6.11 23.67
C ASP A 103 13.59 -4.60 23.76
N MET A 104 13.64 -3.90 22.60
CA MET A 104 13.89 -2.46 22.60
C MET A 104 12.79 -1.72 23.38
N PRO A 105 13.15 -0.76 24.26
CA PRO A 105 12.16 0.04 24.95
C PRO A 105 11.43 0.98 23.99
N VAL A 106 10.11 1.05 24.13
CA VAL A 106 9.23 1.98 23.43
C VAL A 106 8.51 2.80 24.48
N ARG A 107 8.78 4.10 24.49
CA ARG A 107 8.01 5.04 25.29
C ARG A 107 6.76 5.47 24.53
N VAL A 108 5.62 5.33 25.19
CA VAL A 108 4.31 5.77 24.67
C VAL A 108 3.95 7.07 25.38
N GLN A 109 3.86 8.16 24.65
CA GLN A 109 3.40 9.45 25.17
C GLN A 109 2.01 9.73 24.62
N ARG A 110 1.05 9.96 25.53
CA ARG A 110 -0.30 10.39 25.19
C ARG A 110 -0.47 11.85 25.54
N TYR A 111 -0.83 12.65 24.55
CA TYR A 111 -1.02 14.08 24.68
C TYR A 111 -2.51 14.41 24.58
N SER A 112 -3.06 15.01 25.63
CA SER A 112 -4.45 15.49 25.67
C SER A 112 -4.49 16.96 25.32
N VAL A 113 -5.33 17.34 24.37
CA VAL A 113 -5.49 18.71 23.88
C VAL A 113 -6.76 19.31 24.44
N THR A 114 -6.64 20.49 25.09
CA THR A 114 -7.76 21.21 25.69
C THR A 114 -7.59 22.73 25.54
N GLY A 115 -8.64 23.50 25.78
CA GLY A 115 -8.61 24.97 25.82
C GLY A 115 -8.44 25.63 24.45
N ILE A 116 -8.74 24.93 23.36
CA ILE A 116 -8.89 25.53 22.02
C ILE A 116 -10.19 26.31 22.00
N ASP A 117 -10.17 27.56 21.54
CA ASP A 117 -11.37 28.37 21.38
C ASP A 117 -12.33 27.71 20.36
N GLU A 118 -13.62 27.69 20.68
CA GLU A 118 -14.66 27.08 19.84
C GLU A 118 -14.75 27.71 18.44
N GLU A 119 -14.30 28.97 18.29
CA GLU A 119 -14.30 29.66 17.00
C GLU A 119 -13.44 28.97 15.93
N TYR A 120 -12.41 28.21 16.35
CA TYR A 120 -11.53 27.49 15.42
C TYR A 120 -12.12 26.17 14.92
N GLY A 121 -13.13 25.61 15.60
CA GLY A 121 -13.74 24.32 15.26
C GLY A 121 -12.75 23.14 15.29
N ALA A 122 -11.65 23.25 14.56
CA ALA A 122 -10.50 22.34 14.58
C ALA A 122 -9.20 23.13 14.43
N ALA A 123 -8.15 22.67 15.10
CA ALA A 123 -6.82 23.26 15.09
C ALA A 123 -5.77 22.26 14.57
N THR A 124 -4.54 22.70 14.43
CA THR A 124 -3.40 21.84 14.11
C THR A 124 -2.43 21.86 15.28
N ALA A 125 -2.15 20.70 15.86
CA ALA A 125 -1.06 20.50 16.81
C ALA A 125 0.18 20.02 16.07
N ALA A 126 1.33 20.64 16.32
CA ALA A 126 2.59 20.23 15.69
C ALA A 126 3.75 20.23 16.69
N PHE A 127 4.71 19.34 16.45
CA PHE A 127 5.99 19.32 17.15
C PHE A 127 7.13 19.17 16.16
N VAL A 128 8.33 19.55 16.57
CA VAL A 128 9.56 19.41 15.79
C VAL A 128 10.46 18.39 16.47
N ILE A 129 11.03 17.49 15.68
CA ILE A 129 12.04 16.54 16.13
C ILE A 129 13.32 16.71 15.32
N ASN A 130 14.46 16.64 16.01
CA ASN A 130 15.80 16.62 15.42
C ASN A 130 16.64 15.60 16.18
N ALA A 131 16.49 14.33 15.82
CA ALA A 131 17.18 13.22 16.47
C ALA A 131 18.05 12.44 15.46
N ASP A 132 19.06 11.76 16.00
CA ASP A 132 19.83 10.78 15.25
C ASP A 132 18.95 9.55 14.97
N SER A 133 18.58 9.36 13.71
CA SER A 133 17.70 8.24 13.28
C SER A 133 18.30 6.85 13.55
N ALA A 134 19.61 6.76 13.80
CA ALA A 134 20.25 5.50 14.21
C ALA A 134 19.99 5.15 15.69
N LYS A 135 19.50 6.11 16.50
CA LYS A 135 19.29 5.95 17.94
C LYS A 135 17.86 6.20 18.39
N THR A 136 17.15 7.10 17.72
CA THR A 136 15.82 7.54 18.11
C THR A 136 14.93 7.62 16.89
N ARG A 137 13.74 6.99 16.97
CA ARG A 137 12.69 7.14 15.98
C ARG A 137 11.38 7.49 16.68
N VAL A 138 10.60 8.38 16.07
CA VAL A 138 9.38 8.90 16.66
C VAL A 138 8.25 8.77 15.65
N LEU A 139 7.19 8.09 16.04
CA LEU A 139 5.97 7.91 15.26
C LEU A 139 4.82 8.64 15.96
N CYS A 140 4.14 9.51 15.23
CA CYS A 140 2.89 10.12 15.66
C CYS A 140 1.71 9.37 15.01
N GLU A 141 0.83 8.75 15.79
CA GLU A 141 -0.18 7.81 15.29
C GLU A 141 -1.24 8.47 14.40
N LYS A 142 -1.59 9.72 14.68
CA LYS A 142 -2.59 10.50 13.91
C LYS A 142 -1.95 11.58 13.04
N GLN A 143 -0.73 11.38 12.60
CA GLN A 143 -0.04 12.36 11.78
C GLN A 143 -0.81 12.61 10.47
N THR A 144 -1.21 13.86 10.24
CA THR A 144 -1.90 14.31 9.02
C THR A 144 -1.03 15.15 8.11
N GLY A 145 0.09 15.65 8.62
CA GLY A 145 1.05 16.45 7.85
C GLY A 145 2.47 16.34 8.38
N GLY A 146 3.42 16.82 7.58
CA GLY A 146 4.82 16.89 7.96
C GLY A 146 5.58 17.87 7.09
N ALA A 147 6.71 18.35 7.59
CA ALA A 147 7.61 19.24 6.85
C ALA A 147 9.06 19.00 7.22
N ARG A 148 9.96 19.10 6.24
CA ARG A 148 11.40 19.18 6.49
C ARG A 148 11.75 20.63 6.80
N LEU A 149 12.38 20.85 7.93
CA LEU A 149 12.84 22.16 8.37
C LEU A 149 14.35 22.28 8.16
N LYS A 150 14.89 23.49 8.32
CA LYS A 150 16.35 23.71 8.33
C LYS A 150 17.05 22.93 9.44
N LYS A 151 16.36 22.72 10.56
CA LYS A 151 16.82 21.90 11.69
C LYS A 151 15.68 20.98 12.13
N GLY A 152 15.72 19.73 11.68
CA GLY A 152 14.76 18.71 12.08
C GLY A 152 13.60 18.50 11.10
N SER A 153 12.65 17.73 11.56
CA SER A 153 11.40 17.41 10.86
C SER A 153 10.21 17.74 11.74
N GLN A 154 9.15 18.29 11.14
CA GLN A 154 7.91 18.62 11.83
C GLN A 154 6.87 17.54 11.54
N ALA A 155 6.17 17.11 12.59
CA ALA A 155 4.92 16.33 12.48
C ALA A 155 3.76 17.20 12.92
N SER A 156 2.62 17.06 12.27
CA SER A 156 1.39 17.77 12.61
C SER A 156 0.16 16.87 12.55
N CYS A 157 -0.82 17.18 13.40
CA CYS A 157 -2.08 16.48 13.53
C CYS A 157 -3.24 17.47 13.56
N TRP A 158 -4.37 17.12 12.94
CA TRP A 158 -5.63 17.81 13.18
C TRP A 158 -6.16 17.44 14.56
N VAL A 159 -6.58 18.43 15.34
CA VAL A 159 -7.05 18.24 16.72
C VAL A 159 -8.24 19.13 17.04
N GLN A 160 -9.05 18.64 17.98
CA GLN A 160 -10.15 19.35 18.63
C GLN A 160 -10.00 19.25 20.15
N ASN A 161 -10.79 20.03 20.89
CA ASN A 161 -10.84 19.89 22.33
C ASN A 161 -11.23 18.48 22.76
N GLY A 162 -10.47 17.89 23.67
CA GLY A 162 -10.65 16.53 24.15
C GLY A 162 -9.94 15.44 23.33
N ASP A 163 -9.31 15.78 22.22
CA ASP A 163 -8.55 14.82 21.45
C ASP A 163 -7.30 14.35 22.19
N THR A 164 -6.93 13.09 21.90
CA THR A 164 -5.68 12.47 22.36
C THR A 164 -4.82 12.12 21.17
N ILE A 165 -3.56 12.53 21.23
CA ILE A 165 -2.50 12.18 20.26
C ILE A 165 -1.56 11.18 20.94
N THR A 166 -1.31 10.05 20.31
CA THR A 166 -0.34 9.05 20.78
C THR A 166 0.95 9.16 19.98
N VAL A 167 2.06 9.27 20.67
CA VAL A 167 3.41 9.30 20.10
C VAL A 167 4.22 8.15 20.66
N TYR A 168 4.83 7.37 19.77
CA TYR A 168 5.75 6.30 20.12
C TYR A 168 7.18 6.75 19.87
N ILE A 169 8.02 6.61 20.90
CA ILE A 169 9.45 6.90 20.83
C ILE A 169 10.18 5.56 20.94
N PHE A 170 10.84 5.17 19.88
CA PHE A 170 11.61 3.94 19.77
C PHE A 170 13.09 4.21 20.04
N GLY A 171 13.72 3.39 20.88
CA GLY A 171 15.13 3.48 21.24
C GLY A 171 15.43 4.54 22.29
N GLU A 172 16.49 5.33 22.09
CA GLU A 172 16.88 6.39 23.02
C GLU A 172 15.86 7.54 23.01
N LEU A 173 15.66 8.18 24.15
CA LEU A 173 14.84 9.38 24.20
C LEU A 173 15.52 10.52 23.43
N PRO A 174 14.76 11.38 22.74
CA PRO A 174 15.32 12.58 22.14
C PRO A 174 15.92 13.50 23.23
N LYS A 175 17.01 14.18 22.89
CA LYS A 175 17.70 15.09 23.82
C LYS A 175 16.82 16.25 24.29
N GLU A 176 15.92 16.68 23.42
CA GLU A 176 14.96 17.74 23.69
C GLU A 176 13.56 17.12 23.79
N GLU A 177 12.76 17.61 24.74
CA GLU A 177 11.37 17.20 24.84
C GLU A 177 10.58 17.58 23.60
N LEU A 178 9.56 16.78 23.26
CA LEU A 178 8.65 17.09 22.17
C LEU A 178 7.70 18.21 22.63
N ILE A 179 7.99 19.42 22.20
CA ILE A 179 7.16 20.60 22.52
C ILE A 179 6.10 20.75 21.44
N TRP A 180 4.85 20.66 21.86
CA TRP A 180 3.68 20.87 20.99
C TRP A 180 3.32 22.36 20.92
N THR A 181 3.03 22.81 19.71
CA THR A 181 2.48 24.14 19.43
C THR A 181 1.13 23.95 18.72
N LEU A 182 0.13 24.72 19.15
CA LEU A 182 -1.18 24.73 18.53
C LEU A 182 -1.27 25.86 17.51
N TYR A 183 -1.80 25.55 16.34
CA TYR A 183 -1.95 26.50 15.23
C TYR A 183 -3.39 26.52 14.74
N GLU A 184 -3.81 27.67 14.20
CA GLU A 184 -5.14 27.87 13.62
C GLU A 184 -5.45 26.86 12.50
N ASN A 185 -4.45 26.47 11.70
CA ASN A 185 -4.62 25.56 10.56
C ASN A 185 -3.32 24.84 10.18
N GLY A 186 -3.39 23.98 9.17
CA GLY A 186 -2.28 23.14 8.71
C GLY A 186 -1.08 23.89 8.10
N ALA A 187 -1.18 25.21 7.83
CA ALA A 187 -0.04 26.00 7.39
C ALA A 187 0.98 26.22 8.52
N CYS A 188 0.57 26.03 9.80
CA CYS A 188 1.39 26.18 10.99
C CYS A 188 2.07 27.58 11.09
N GLU A 189 1.37 28.64 10.69
CA GLU A 189 1.88 30.01 10.73
C GLU A 189 1.36 30.80 11.93
N LYS A 190 0.06 30.71 12.23
CA LYS A 190 -0.58 31.44 13.32
C LYS A 190 -0.79 30.54 14.53
N VAL A 191 -0.05 30.84 15.61
CA VAL A 191 -0.18 30.15 16.90
C VAL A 191 -1.47 30.58 17.57
N ILE A 192 -2.16 29.63 18.19
CA ILE A 192 -3.37 29.85 19.00
C ILE A 192 -3.17 29.38 20.43
N GLU A 193 -4.02 29.86 21.34
CA GLU A 193 -4.01 29.42 22.73
C GLU A 193 -4.63 28.05 22.89
N GLY A 194 -4.17 27.32 23.89
CA GLY A 194 -4.63 26.00 24.29
C GLY A 194 -3.59 25.29 25.13
N THR A 195 -3.97 24.13 25.64
CA THR A 195 -3.13 23.34 26.54
C THR A 195 -2.93 21.95 25.98
N VAL A 196 -1.68 21.49 25.97
CA VAL A 196 -1.30 20.11 25.65
C VAL A 196 -0.66 19.50 26.90
N SER A 197 -1.35 18.60 27.56
CA SER A 197 -0.82 17.84 28.70
C SER A 197 -0.42 16.44 28.27
N SER A 198 0.55 15.82 28.95
CA SER A 198 1.03 14.49 28.56
C SER A 198 1.09 13.54 29.74
N GLU A 199 0.86 12.28 29.46
CA GLU A 199 1.19 11.13 30.29
C GLU A 199 2.06 10.15 29.50
N PHE A 200 2.86 9.33 30.16
CA PHE A 200 3.68 8.34 29.49
C PHE A 200 3.56 6.96 30.13
N SER A 201 3.78 5.96 29.31
CA SER A 201 3.97 4.55 29.70
C SER A 201 5.08 3.96 28.85
N GLU A 202 5.50 2.74 29.17
CA GLU A 202 6.54 2.03 28.44
C GLU A 202 6.05 0.64 28.07
N MET A 203 6.54 0.13 26.93
CA MET A 203 6.34 -1.24 26.47
C MET A 203 7.59 -1.72 25.74
N THR A 204 7.65 -3.01 25.39
CA THR A 204 8.69 -3.50 24.48
C THR A 204 8.31 -3.23 23.03
N PHE A 205 9.28 -3.26 22.13
CA PHE A 205 9.01 -3.17 20.70
C PHE A 205 8.17 -4.37 20.24
N LYS A 206 8.39 -5.56 20.79
CA LYS A 206 7.55 -6.74 20.51
C LYS A 206 6.08 -6.44 20.81
N ASP A 207 5.77 -5.90 21.99
CA ASP A 207 4.40 -5.57 22.38
C ASP A 207 3.80 -4.51 21.46
N TYR A 208 4.62 -3.53 21.02
CA TYR A 208 4.21 -2.54 20.04
C TYR A 208 3.87 -3.19 18.68
N ALA A 209 4.77 -4.01 18.15
CA ALA A 209 4.63 -4.63 16.83
C ALA A 209 3.47 -5.63 16.77
N LEU A 210 3.16 -6.30 17.87
CA LEU A 210 2.06 -7.25 17.97
C LEU A 210 0.71 -6.59 18.30
N ARG A 211 0.63 -5.26 18.40
CA ARG A 211 -0.67 -4.60 18.57
C ARG A 211 -1.54 -4.83 17.34
N GLY A 212 -2.78 -5.24 17.59
CA GLY A 212 -3.74 -5.57 16.54
C GLY A 212 -3.49 -6.92 15.84
N TYR A 213 -2.51 -7.69 16.28
CA TYR A 213 -2.38 -9.10 15.90
C TYR A 213 -3.53 -9.93 16.47
N ASP A 214 -4.12 -10.76 15.63
CA ASP A 214 -5.15 -11.74 16.02
C ASP A 214 -4.65 -13.13 15.67
N GLU A 215 -4.47 -13.98 16.69
CA GLU A 215 -4.03 -15.38 16.55
C GLU A 215 -5.00 -16.23 15.70
N ASN A 216 -6.26 -15.80 15.58
CA ASN A 216 -7.28 -16.46 14.75
C ASN A 216 -7.33 -15.97 13.30
N SER A 217 -6.50 -15.00 12.95
CA SER A 217 -6.46 -14.42 11.58
C SER A 217 -5.89 -15.38 10.53
N GLY A 218 -5.22 -16.46 10.95
CA GLY A 218 -4.46 -17.34 10.06
C GLY A 218 -3.12 -16.76 9.60
N ILE A 219 -2.72 -15.61 10.15
CA ILE A 219 -1.42 -14.98 9.91
C ILE A 219 -0.46 -15.47 10.99
N LEU A 220 0.77 -15.86 10.63
CA LEU A 220 1.78 -16.22 11.62
C LEU A 220 2.23 -14.97 12.41
N GLU A 221 2.45 -15.13 13.72
CA GLU A 221 2.93 -14.05 14.58
C GLU A 221 4.24 -13.42 14.03
N SER A 222 5.15 -14.27 13.57
CA SER A 222 6.41 -13.82 12.94
C SER A 222 6.17 -13.00 11.68
N ASP A 223 5.25 -13.41 10.80
CA ASP A 223 4.92 -12.69 9.58
C ASP A 223 4.33 -11.31 9.89
N TRP A 224 3.43 -11.24 10.89
CA TRP A 224 2.86 -9.97 11.35
C TRP A 224 3.93 -9.05 11.92
N TYR A 225 4.77 -9.56 12.85
CA TYR A 225 5.87 -8.82 13.44
C TYR A 225 6.83 -8.27 12.36
N ASN A 226 7.26 -9.13 11.43
CA ASN A 226 8.18 -8.77 10.37
C ASN A 226 7.59 -7.70 9.44
N ALA A 227 6.29 -7.77 9.16
CA ALA A 227 5.60 -6.75 8.38
C ALA A 227 5.55 -5.39 9.10
N GLN A 228 5.41 -5.37 10.43
CA GLN A 228 5.46 -4.13 11.23
C GLN A 228 6.86 -3.52 11.24
N VAL A 229 7.91 -4.32 11.36
CA VAL A 229 9.31 -3.86 11.24
C VAL A 229 9.55 -3.20 9.89
N GLU A 230 9.13 -3.86 8.81
CA GLU A 230 9.28 -3.34 7.45
C GLU A 230 8.51 -2.02 7.25
N LEU A 231 7.28 -1.94 7.76
CA LEU A 231 6.46 -0.73 7.70
C LEU A 231 7.14 0.47 8.37
N LEU A 232 7.68 0.26 9.57
CA LEU A 232 8.39 1.29 10.32
C LEU A 232 9.72 1.67 9.65
N ARG A 233 10.43 0.70 9.09
CA ARG A 233 11.66 0.94 8.34
C ARG A 233 11.39 1.86 7.14
N LEU A 234 10.39 1.55 6.34
CA LEU A 234 9.98 2.35 5.19
C LEU A 234 9.52 3.75 5.62
N GLY A 235 8.70 3.84 6.68
CA GLY A 235 8.25 5.11 7.22
C GLY A 235 9.38 6.00 7.75
N SER A 236 10.49 5.40 8.19
CA SER A 236 11.67 6.13 8.67
C SER A 236 12.48 6.83 7.57
N GLU A 237 12.32 6.39 6.31
CA GLU A 237 13.05 6.95 5.16
C GLU A 237 12.40 8.24 4.62
N ILE A 238 11.15 8.53 5.00
CA ILE A 238 10.36 9.62 4.39
C ILE A 238 10.89 10.99 4.80
N TRP A 239 11.05 11.25 6.10
CA TRP A 239 11.36 12.60 6.61
C TRP A 239 12.80 12.75 7.09
N GLY A 240 13.38 11.73 7.70
CA GLY A 240 14.66 11.80 8.41
C GLY A 240 14.55 12.46 9.79
N ASN A 241 15.69 12.79 10.41
CA ASN A 241 15.79 13.39 11.74
C ASN A 241 15.02 12.64 12.84
N GLY A 242 14.84 11.32 12.66
CA GLY A 242 14.12 10.47 13.60
C GLY A 242 12.60 10.46 13.44
N LEU A 243 12.01 11.22 12.54
CA LEU A 243 10.56 11.16 12.31
C LEU A 243 10.19 9.97 11.42
N VAL A 244 9.26 9.15 11.92
CA VAL A 244 8.64 8.03 11.18
C VAL A 244 7.25 8.47 10.74
N GLN A 245 6.92 8.27 9.47
CA GLN A 245 5.57 8.48 8.98
C GLN A 245 5.05 7.19 8.34
N ILE A 246 3.86 6.78 8.77
CA ILE A 246 3.10 5.70 8.15
C ILE A 246 1.87 6.33 7.51
N GLU A 247 1.72 6.17 6.21
CA GLU A 247 0.52 6.62 5.51
C GLU A 247 -0.68 5.76 5.92
N ALA A 248 -1.80 6.39 6.19
CA ALA A 248 -3.03 5.68 6.54
C ALA A 248 -3.47 4.74 5.40
N GLY A 249 -3.80 3.49 5.74
CA GLY A 249 -4.26 2.49 4.77
C GLY A 249 -3.16 1.74 4.01
N VAL A 250 -1.87 2.02 4.26
CA VAL A 250 -0.75 1.36 3.57
C VAL A 250 -0.46 -0.04 4.11
N PHE A 251 -0.93 -0.38 5.32
CA PHE A 251 -0.72 -1.72 5.86
C PHE A 251 -1.58 -2.74 5.12
N SER A 252 -0.96 -3.45 4.19
CA SER A 252 -1.55 -4.49 3.38
C SER A 252 -0.57 -5.64 3.25
N LEU A 253 -1.04 -6.87 3.49
CA LEU A 253 -0.20 -8.05 3.48
C LEU A 253 -0.34 -8.82 2.18
N MET A 254 0.78 -9.07 1.51
CA MET A 254 0.88 -9.99 0.40
C MET A 254 0.92 -11.42 0.93
N ARG A 255 0.23 -12.34 0.25
CA ARG A 255 0.20 -13.76 0.61
C ARG A 255 1.12 -14.56 -0.27
N TRP A 256 1.72 -15.60 0.32
CA TRP A 256 2.61 -16.55 -0.33
C TRP A 256 2.21 -17.96 0.05
N TYR A 257 2.18 -18.89 -0.90
CA TYR A 257 2.24 -20.32 -0.57
C TYR A 257 3.70 -20.68 -0.32
N GLU A 258 3.94 -21.38 0.79
CA GLU A 258 5.23 -21.99 1.12
C GLU A 258 5.04 -23.49 1.26
N TYR A 259 5.82 -24.28 0.54
CA TYR A 259 5.77 -25.74 0.56
C TYR A 259 7.12 -26.33 0.16
N THR A 260 7.35 -27.58 0.53
CA THR A 260 8.62 -28.28 0.25
C THR A 260 8.38 -29.40 -0.76
N ILE A 261 9.30 -29.49 -1.72
CA ILE A 261 9.36 -30.60 -2.67
C ILE A 261 10.66 -31.37 -2.48
N THR A 262 10.62 -32.69 -2.76
CA THR A 262 11.81 -33.54 -2.81
C THR A 262 11.85 -34.23 -4.15
N LEU A 263 13.02 -34.22 -4.78
CA LEU A 263 13.28 -34.79 -6.09
C LEU A 263 14.43 -35.79 -5.98
N GLU A 264 14.17 -37.05 -6.28
CA GLU A 264 15.19 -38.07 -6.38
C GLU A 264 16.12 -37.83 -7.58
N PRO A 265 17.30 -38.46 -7.64
CA PRO A 265 18.21 -38.36 -8.77
C PRO A 265 17.51 -38.65 -10.11
N GLY A 266 17.62 -37.72 -11.06
CA GLY A 266 17.02 -37.82 -12.40
C GLY A 266 15.49 -37.68 -12.43
N GLN A 267 14.82 -37.49 -11.29
CA GLN A 267 13.37 -37.38 -11.22
C GLN A 267 12.87 -36.10 -11.90
N THR A 268 11.71 -36.23 -12.53
CA THR A 268 10.90 -35.11 -13.03
C THR A 268 9.61 -35.08 -12.25
N LEU A 269 9.17 -33.88 -11.81
CA LEU A 269 7.97 -33.67 -11.01
C LEU A 269 7.15 -32.53 -11.63
N LYS A 270 5.86 -32.75 -11.82
CA LYS A 270 4.92 -31.68 -12.22
C LYS A 270 4.33 -31.02 -10.98
N ASN A 271 4.59 -29.73 -10.80
CA ASN A 271 3.99 -28.89 -9.77
C ASN A 271 2.98 -27.94 -10.40
N ALA A 272 1.81 -27.81 -9.82
CA ALA A 272 0.85 -26.79 -10.21
C ALA A 272 0.39 -26.00 -8.98
N VAL A 273 0.42 -24.69 -9.10
CA VAL A 273 -0.09 -23.75 -8.09
C VAL A 273 -1.26 -22.99 -8.69
N THR A 274 -2.41 -23.04 -8.03
CA THR A 274 -3.57 -22.24 -8.40
C THR A 274 -3.85 -21.23 -7.31
N ALA A 275 -4.00 -19.98 -7.70
CA ALA A 275 -4.19 -18.86 -6.79
C ALA A 275 -5.12 -17.80 -7.41
N PRO A 276 -5.77 -16.95 -6.61
CA PRO A 276 -6.49 -15.79 -7.13
C PRO A 276 -5.52 -14.77 -7.72
N LEU A 277 -5.98 -14.06 -8.74
CA LEU A 277 -5.26 -12.94 -9.34
C LEU A 277 -6.20 -11.74 -9.42
N TYR A 278 -5.91 -10.70 -8.62
CA TYR A 278 -6.73 -9.52 -8.53
C TYR A 278 -6.11 -8.36 -9.30
N PRO A 279 -6.91 -7.61 -10.10
CA PRO A 279 -6.44 -6.42 -10.76
C PRO A 279 -6.40 -5.21 -9.80
N ALA A 280 -5.54 -4.25 -10.11
CA ALA A 280 -5.78 -2.86 -9.76
C ALA A 280 -6.79 -2.29 -10.76
N ILE A 281 -7.79 -1.55 -10.28
CA ILE A 281 -8.89 -1.05 -11.10
C ILE A 281 -8.80 0.47 -11.22
N ASP A 282 -8.73 0.95 -12.46
CA ASP A 282 -8.85 2.38 -12.77
C ASP A 282 -10.25 2.65 -13.33
N ALA A 283 -11.14 3.13 -12.47
CA ALA A 283 -12.52 3.46 -12.78
C ALA A 283 -12.69 4.85 -13.42
N ASP A 284 -11.63 5.65 -13.51
CA ASP A 284 -11.65 6.95 -14.19
C ASP A 284 -11.75 6.80 -15.72
N TYR A 285 -11.30 5.65 -16.23
CA TYR A 285 -11.49 5.27 -17.63
C TYR A 285 -12.91 4.74 -17.91
N THR A 286 -13.40 4.94 -19.11
CA THR A 286 -14.69 4.42 -19.57
C THR A 286 -14.51 3.62 -20.87
N PRO A 287 -14.76 2.29 -20.85
CA PRO A 287 -14.91 1.40 -19.67
C PRO A 287 -13.65 1.38 -18.80
N SER A 288 -13.79 0.89 -17.56
CA SER A 288 -12.67 0.78 -16.62
C SER A 288 -11.50 -0.05 -17.17
N ILE A 289 -10.30 0.24 -16.67
CA ILE A 289 -9.08 -0.53 -16.93
C ILE A 289 -8.78 -1.41 -15.72
N TYR A 290 -8.39 -2.66 -15.99
CA TYR A 290 -8.03 -3.67 -15.01
C TYR A 290 -6.56 -4.06 -15.22
N ALA A 291 -5.68 -3.60 -14.33
CA ALA A 291 -4.24 -3.84 -14.39
C ALA A 291 -3.85 -5.06 -13.54
N TYR A 292 -3.25 -6.04 -14.16
CA TYR A 292 -2.78 -7.27 -13.52
C TYR A 292 -1.25 -7.27 -13.46
N THR A 293 -0.72 -7.80 -12.36
CA THR A 293 0.71 -8.07 -12.19
C THR A 293 0.90 -9.49 -11.67
N TYR A 294 1.71 -10.27 -12.37
CA TYR A 294 2.15 -11.59 -11.94
C TYR A 294 3.67 -11.60 -11.82
N LEU A 295 4.17 -11.97 -10.63
CA LEU A 295 5.60 -11.97 -10.34
C LEU A 295 6.27 -13.20 -10.96
N LEU A 296 7.19 -12.96 -11.89
CA LEU A 296 8.05 -13.96 -12.51
C LEU A 296 9.43 -14.03 -11.83
N SER A 297 9.80 -12.97 -11.12
CA SER A 297 11.10 -12.86 -10.46
C SER A 297 11.41 -13.96 -9.42
N PRO A 298 10.46 -14.56 -8.68
CA PRO A 298 10.77 -15.73 -7.85
C PRO A 298 11.38 -16.89 -8.63
N ALA A 299 10.99 -17.08 -9.88
CA ALA A 299 11.53 -18.14 -10.72
C ALA A 299 12.98 -17.90 -11.20
N LYS A 300 13.49 -16.67 -11.08
CA LYS A 300 14.91 -16.34 -11.38
C LYS A 300 15.90 -16.95 -10.39
N THR A 301 15.43 -17.48 -9.27
CA THR A 301 16.27 -18.20 -8.30
C THR A 301 16.66 -19.60 -8.78
N TRP A 302 16.05 -20.12 -9.85
CA TRP A 302 16.38 -21.42 -10.41
C TRP A 302 17.64 -21.35 -11.26
N THR A 303 18.48 -22.40 -11.18
CA THR A 303 19.76 -22.48 -11.92
C THR A 303 19.53 -22.43 -13.44
N GLN A 304 18.44 -23.00 -13.92
CA GLN A 304 18.04 -23.00 -15.33
C GLN A 304 16.52 -22.86 -15.41
N PHE A 305 16.05 -22.10 -16.36
CA PHE A 305 14.64 -21.98 -16.70
C PHE A 305 14.46 -22.27 -18.18
N GLY A 306 13.49 -23.09 -18.50
CA GLY A 306 13.16 -23.47 -19.87
C GLY A 306 12.17 -22.52 -20.53
N GLU A 307 11.42 -23.05 -21.48
CA GLU A 307 10.36 -22.32 -22.19
C GLU A 307 9.25 -21.90 -21.22
N LEU A 308 8.67 -20.72 -21.45
CA LEU A 308 7.57 -20.16 -20.70
C LEU A 308 6.39 -19.92 -21.64
N ASP A 309 5.32 -20.69 -21.44
CA ASP A 309 4.04 -20.49 -22.12
C ASP A 309 3.09 -19.68 -21.23
N ILE A 310 2.57 -18.59 -21.75
CA ILE A 310 1.62 -17.73 -21.06
C ILE A 310 0.32 -17.69 -21.86
N THR A 311 -0.79 -17.98 -21.18
CA THR A 311 -2.13 -17.86 -21.75
C THR A 311 -2.99 -16.97 -20.84
N VAL A 312 -3.61 -15.95 -21.43
CA VAL A 312 -4.58 -15.08 -20.76
C VAL A 312 -5.96 -15.34 -21.35
N ASN A 313 -6.77 -16.14 -20.65
CA ASN A 313 -8.14 -16.45 -21.08
C ASN A 313 -9.07 -15.31 -20.65
N THR A 314 -9.56 -14.54 -21.60
CA THR A 314 -10.40 -13.36 -21.33
C THR A 314 -11.21 -12.98 -22.57
N PRO A 315 -12.46 -12.52 -22.43
CA PRO A 315 -13.19 -11.89 -23.52
C PRO A 315 -12.78 -10.43 -23.75
N TYR A 316 -12.02 -9.83 -22.81
CA TYR A 316 -11.64 -8.43 -22.85
C TYR A 316 -10.47 -8.15 -23.80
N TYR A 317 -10.30 -6.88 -24.14
CA TYR A 317 -9.16 -6.42 -24.91
C TYR A 317 -7.95 -6.20 -23.99
N MET A 318 -6.79 -6.71 -24.37
CA MET A 318 -5.52 -6.35 -23.75
C MET A 318 -5.08 -5.01 -24.32
N THR A 319 -5.11 -3.97 -23.51
CA THR A 319 -4.85 -2.58 -23.91
C THR A 319 -3.38 -2.21 -23.80
N GLU A 320 -2.69 -2.81 -22.82
CA GLU A 320 -1.26 -2.67 -22.61
C GLU A 320 -0.68 -3.98 -22.10
N CYS A 321 0.61 -4.23 -22.39
CA CYS A 321 1.35 -5.35 -21.85
C CYS A 321 2.83 -4.97 -21.66
N GLY A 322 3.42 -5.37 -20.54
CA GLY A 322 4.84 -5.14 -20.23
C GLY A 322 5.78 -6.09 -20.97
N ILE A 323 5.26 -7.13 -21.62
CA ILE A 323 6.02 -8.11 -22.41
C ILE A 323 5.45 -8.14 -23.82
N ASP A 324 6.26 -7.89 -24.80
CA ASP A 324 5.85 -7.91 -26.21
C ASP A 324 5.64 -9.34 -26.75
N GLY A 325 4.83 -9.44 -27.83
CA GLY A 325 4.69 -10.68 -28.58
C GLY A 325 3.42 -11.48 -28.31
N PHE A 326 2.52 -11.01 -27.46
CA PHE A 326 1.20 -11.65 -27.31
C PHE A 326 0.43 -11.67 -28.61
N THR A 327 -0.11 -12.84 -28.95
CA THR A 327 -1.03 -13.06 -30.09
C THR A 327 -2.44 -13.29 -29.59
N ARG A 328 -3.43 -12.70 -30.27
CA ARG A 328 -4.83 -12.96 -29.97
C ARG A 328 -5.23 -14.36 -30.40
N THR A 329 -5.95 -15.07 -29.54
CA THR A 329 -6.54 -16.40 -29.78
C THR A 329 -8.07 -16.33 -29.67
N ASP A 330 -8.76 -17.43 -29.94
CA ASP A 330 -10.23 -17.51 -29.78
C ASP A 330 -10.68 -17.31 -28.32
N SER A 331 -9.83 -17.68 -27.35
CA SER A 331 -10.14 -17.58 -25.90
C SER A 331 -9.47 -16.38 -25.19
N GLY A 332 -8.65 -15.58 -25.90
CA GLY A 332 -7.91 -14.47 -25.30
C GLY A 332 -6.57 -14.22 -25.95
N TYR A 333 -5.46 -14.41 -25.22
CA TYR A 333 -4.11 -14.11 -25.70
C TYR A 333 -3.12 -15.19 -25.29
N ALA A 334 -2.11 -15.41 -26.11
CA ALA A 334 -1.05 -16.38 -25.85
C ALA A 334 0.32 -15.81 -26.23
N LEU A 335 1.35 -16.24 -25.49
CA LEU A 335 2.75 -15.89 -25.70
C LEU A 335 3.62 -17.07 -25.29
N THR A 336 4.59 -17.44 -26.11
CA THR A 336 5.66 -18.39 -25.76
C THR A 336 7.00 -17.68 -25.78
N LEU A 337 7.77 -17.83 -24.70
CA LEU A 337 9.11 -17.27 -24.53
C LEU A 337 10.14 -18.39 -24.35
N PRO A 338 11.37 -18.24 -24.88
CA PRO A 338 12.43 -19.26 -24.72
C PRO A 338 13.00 -19.33 -23.30
N GLY A 339 12.55 -18.49 -22.39
CA GLY A 339 13.00 -18.39 -21.00
C GLY A 339 12.25 -17.31 -20.24
N LEU A 340 12.71 -17.02 -19.01
CA LEU A 340 12.14 -15.92 -18.21
C LEU A 340 12.48 -14.56 -18.81
N PRO A 341 11.52 -13.64 -18.92
CA PRO A 341 11.78 -12.25 -19.29
C PRO A 341 12.50 -11.50 -18.14
N GLU A 342 13.05 -10.33 -18.47
CA GLU A 342 13.71 -9.48 -17.46
C GLU A 342 12.72 -8.89 -16.47
N GLY A 343 11.53 -8.49 -16.94
CA GLY A 343 10.47 -7.87 -16.14
C GLY A 343 9.44 -8.86 -15.62
N GLU A 344 8.53 -8.34 -14.82
CA GLU A 344 7.32 -9.05 -14.37
C GLU A 344 6.27 -9.10 -15.48
N LEU A 345 5.36 -10.05 -15.42
CA LEU A 345 4.22 -10.08 -16.33
C LEU A 345 3.18 -9.04 -15.86
N THR A 346 3.13 -7.93 -16.56
CA THR A 346 2.10 -6.91 -16.35
C THR A 346 1.26 -6.77 -17.60
N PHE A 347 -0.06 -6.68 -17.44
CA PHE A 347 -0.96 -6.41 -18.55
C PHE A 347 -2.23 -5.72 -18.08
N THR A 348 -2.87 -4.97 -18.96
CA THR A 348 -4.14 -4.31 -18.68
C THR A 348 -5.23 -4.84 -19.59
N LEU A 349 -6.43 -5.01 -19.03
CA LEU A 349 -7.63 -5.45 -19.74
C LEU A 349 -8.70 -4.37 -19.65
N SER A 350 -9.52 -4.26 -20.71
CA SER A 350 -10.72 -3.42 -20.72
C SER A 350 -11.79 -4.04 -21.63
N GLU A 351 -13.06 -3.68 -21.41
CA GLU A 351 -14.18 -4.08 -22.28
C GLU A 351 -14.09 -3.45 -23.67
N ALA A 352 -13.33 -2.35 -23.82
CA ALA A 352 -13.08 -1.71 -25.09
C ALA A 352 -11.59 -1.76 -25.45
N GLU A 353 -11.29 -1.89 -26.75
CA GLU A 353 -9.91 -1.84 -27.27
C GLU A 353 -9.21 -0.50 -26.96
N ARG A 354 -9.99 0.57 -26.91
CA ARG A 354 -9.52 1.94 -26.62
C ARG A 354 -10.42 2.58 -25.56
N PRO A 355 -10.21 2.29 -24.29
CA PRO A 355 -10.96 2.95 -23.22
C PRO A 355 -10.70 4.44 -23.21
N GLN A 356 -11.75 5.21 -22.96
CA GLN A 356 -11.65 6.67 -22.95
C GLN A 356 -11.04 7.12 -21.62
N PRO A 357 -9.96 7.92 -21.65
CA PRO A 357 -9.37 8.47 -20.44
C PRO A 357 -10.35 9.43 -19.74
N PRO A 358 -10.15 9.69 -18.44
CA PRO A 358 -10.98 10.63 -17.71
C PRO A 358 -11.01 11.98 -18.43
N LYS A 359 -12.21 12.55 -18.57
CA LYS A 359 -12.36 13.93 -19.09
C LYS A 359 -11.70 14.87 -18.09
N ARG A 360 -10.45 15.24 -18.33
CA ARG A 360 -9.79 16.27 -17.54
C ARG A 360 -10.65 17.52 -17.59
N SER A 361 -11.22 17.93 -16.46
CA SER A 361 -11.88 19.22 -16.35
C SER A 361 -10.83 20.29 -16.63
N ILE A 362 -11.01 21.05 -17.72
CA ILE A 362 -10.12 22.16 -18.10
C ILE A 362 -10.01 23.19 -16.98
N LEU A 363 -10.95 23.18 -16.01
CA LEU A 363 -10.92 24.04 -14.82
C LEU A 363 -9.68 23.84 -13.94
N HIS A 364 -9.10 22.63 -13.88
CA HIS A 364 -7.89 22.37 -13.09
C HIS A 364 -6.58 22.77 -13.79
N LEU A 365 -6.64 23.06 -15.09
CA LEU A 365 -5.47 23.53 -15.86
C LEU A 365 -5.42 25.06 -16.01
N MET A 366 -6.49 25.77 -15.60
CA MET A 366 -6.44 27.24 -15.58
C MET A 366 -5.71 27.68 -14.30
N PRO A 367 -4.62 28.48 -14.43
CA PRO A 367 -4.05 29.14 -13.26
C PRO A 367 -5.16 29.86 -12.51
N THR A 368 -5.17 29.76 -11.19
CA THR A 368 -6.18 30.39 -10.31
C THR A 368 -6.37 31.87 -10.62
N GLU A 369 -5.34 32.53 -11.09
CA GLU A 369 -5.35 33.92 -11.57
C GLU A 369 -6.27 34.16 -12.77
N LEU A 370 -6.44 33.18 -13.68
CA LEU A 370 -7.34 33.30 -14.86
C LEU A 370 -8.80 32.99 -14.51
N ILE A 371 -9.10 32.37 -13.39
CA ILE A 371 -10.48 32.10 -12.92
C ILE A 371 -11.03 33.32 -12.16
N ILE A 372 -10.16 34.06 -11.45
CA ILE A 372 -10.58 35.21 -10.65
C ILE A 372 -10.92 36.44 -11.55
N VAL A 373 -10.21 36.64 -12.66
CA VAL A 373 -10.41 37.79 -13.53
C VAL A 373 -11.83 37.84 -14.15
N PRO A 374 -12.44 36.76 -14.69
CA PRO A 374 -13.80 36.81 -15.21
C PRO A 374 -14.86 37.06 -14.13
N ALA A 375 -14.66 36.52 -12.91
CA ALA A 375 -15.57 36.72 -11.79
C ALA A 375 -15.52 38.18 -11.27
N ALA A 376 -14.34 38.78 -11.21
CA ALA A 376 -14.16 40.16 -10.81
C ALA A 376 -14.75 41.12 -11.85
N VAL A 377 -14.61 40.83 -13.18
CA VAL A 377 -15.22 41.61 -14.26
C VAL A 377 -16.74 41.48 -14.21
N LEU A 378 -17.31 40.30 -13.96
CA LEU A 378 -18.76 40.12 -13.84
C LEU A 378 -19.33 40.90 -12.64
N VAL A 379 -18.64 40.91 -11.50
CA VAL A 379 -19.06 41.69 -10.31
C VAL A 379 -18.94 43.19 -10.59
N ALA A 380 -17.88 43.65 -11.26
CA ALA A 380 -17.71 45.06 -11.64
C ALA A 380 -18.78 45.53 -12.65
N VAL A 381 -19.13 44.70 -13.64
CA VAL A 381 -20.19 45.00 -14.62
C VAL A 381 -21.56 45.02 -13.90
N ALA A 382 -21.84 44.09 -12.97
CA ALA A 382 -23.08 44.13 -12.19
C ALA A 382 -23.17 45.34 -11.26
N ALA A 383 -22.04 45.79 -10.68
CA ALA A 383 -21.99 46.99 -9.86
C ALA A 383 -22.19 48.27 -10.60
N VAL A 384 -21.78 48.34 -11.88
CA VAL A 384 -21.98 49.51 -12.75
C VAL A 384 -23.43 49.59 -13.29
N PHE A 385 -24.04 48.46 -13.62
CA PHE A 385 -25.39 48.42 -14.21
C PHE A 385 -26.55 48.49 -13.20
N LEU A 386 -26.36 48.01 -11.95
CA LEU A 386 -27.40 48.04 -10.91
C LEU A 386 -27.78 49.46 -10.44
N PRO A 387 -26.86 50.43 -10.23
CA PRO A 387 -27.23 51.78 -9.85
C PRO A 387 -27.89 52.59 -11.03
N ALA A 388 -27.55 52.27 -12.26
CA ALA A 388 -28.16 52.95 -13.42
C ALA A 388 -29.64 52.59 -13.60
N ARG A 389 -30.09 51.39 -13.26
CA ARG A 389 -31.51 50.99 -13.26
C ARG A 389 -32.31 51.58 -12.09
N ARG A 390 -31.72 51.90 -10.97
CA ARG A 390 -32.37 52.53 -9.83
C ARG A 390 -32.69 54.03 -10.06
N LYS A 391 -31.84 54.75 -10.85
CA LYS A 391 -32.10 56.17 -11.18
C LYS A 391 -33.18 56.35 -12.21
N ARG A 392 -33.57 55.35 -13.01
CA ARG A 392 -34.68 55.46 -13.98
C ARG A 392 -36.07 55.17 -13.41
N ARG A 393 -36.19 54.64 -12.19
CA ARG A 393 -37.48 54.35 -11.53
C ARG A 393 -37.98 55.43 -10.59
N THR A 394 -37.21 56.51 -10.38
CA THR A 394 -37.58 57.64 -9.51
C THR A 394 -37.98 58.89 -10.29
N LYS A 395 -38.17 58.77 -11.61
CA LYS A 395 -38.71 59.87 -12.46
C LYS A 395 -39.91 59.37 -13.29
N ARG A 396 -40.92 58.81 -12.59
CA ARG A 396 -42.28 58.72 -13.09
C ARG A 396 -43.22 58.88 -11.90
#